data_b17b9aad27f3438f59db8b45ccab270d
#
_entry.id   b17b9aad27f3438f59db8b45ccab270d
#
_cell.length_a   1.000
_cell.length_b   1.000
_cell.length_c   1.000
_cell.angle_alpha   90.00
_cell.angle_beta   90.00
_cell.angle_gamma   90.00
#
_symmetry.space_group_name_H-M   'P 1'
#
loop_
_entity.id
_entity.type
_entity.pdbx_description
1 polymer ?
#
loop_
_entity_poly.entity_id
_entity_poly.type
_entity_poly.pdbx_seq_one_letter_code
_entity_poly.pdbx_strand_id
1 'polypeptide(L)'
;MIIREYGASAARVILVQPVGQHELPLIDDEIVQIGQMTDRPFRYLAVQVENWNRDLSPWPAPAVFGDEDFGDGAEALLEKILPLCAEQDKDYIIGGYSLAGLFALWSACRTDVFSGAAAASPSLWFLGFSAYMKEKGLECETVYLSLGMREEKTRNPVMRTVGDCARHCYVWMKEQGVNCTLEWNPGNHFKEPGLRTAKAFAWVMNHMWEKPAHAAEKRNMKKPENFC
;
A
#
# COMPACT_ATOMS: atom_id res chain seq x y z
N MET A 1 19.80 1.64 -0.04
CA MET A 1 18.44 2.11 -0.33
C MET A 1 18.51 3.61 -0.59
N ILE A 2 17.97 4.06 -1.71
CA ILE A 2 17.89 5.49 -2.06
C ILE A 2 16.50 5.97 -1.69
N ILE A 3 16.44 7.11 -0.97
CA ILE A 3 15.18 7.76 -0.58
C ILE A 3 15.18 9.14 -1.21
N ARG A 4 14.07 9.50 -1.85
CA ARG A 4 13.82 10.85 -2.32
C ARG A 4 12.64 11.44 -1.57
N GLU A 5 12.79 12.66 -1.12
CA GLU A 5 11.79 13.36 -0.31
C GLU A 5 11.23 14.54 -1.07
N TYR A 6 9.92 14.73 -0.94
CA TYR A 6 9.18 15.80 -1.60
C TYR A 6 8.13 16.38 -0.65
N GLY A 7 7.63 17.57 -0.96
CA GLY A 7 6.53 18.21 -0.24
C GLY A 7 6.97 18.93 1.02
N ALA A 8 6.04 19.15 1.96
CA ALA A 8 6.26 19.96 3.14
C ALA A 8 6.91 19.19 4.27
N SER A 9 8.14 19.56 4.66
CA SER A 9 8.90 18.86 5.73
C SER A 9 8.19 18.85 7.08
N ALA A 10 7.38 19.89 7.38
CA ALA A 10 6.60 20.00 8.61
C ALA A 10 5.23 19.28 8.53
N ALA A 11 4.86 18.68 7.40
CA ALA A 11 3.58 18.00 7.25
C ALA A 11 3.38 16.90 8.30
N ARG A 12 2.16 16.76 8.79
CA ARG A 12 1.78 15.68 9.70
C ARG A 12 1.64 14.34 8.95
N VAL A 13 1.10 14.38 7.73
CA VAL A 13 0.90 13.20 6.92
C VAL A 13 2.14 12.91 6.09
N ILE A 14 2.63 11.68 6.17
CA ILE A 14 3.78 11.21 5.41
C ILE A 14 3.34 10.03 4.55
N LEU A 15 3.50 10.20 3.24
CA LEU A 15 3.23 9.17 2.24
C LEU A 15 4.52 8.40 1.98
N VAL A 16 4.48 7.08 2.07
CA VAL A 16 5.62 6.20 1.86
C VAL A 16 5.33 5.29 0.67
N GLN A 17 6.13 5.40 -0.38
CA GLN A 17 5.94 4.61 -1.59
C GLN A 17 7.24 3.89 -1.98
N PRO A 18 7.28 2.55 -1.95
CA PRO A 18 8.29 1.80 -2.67
C PRO A 18 8.14 2.01 -4.17
N VAL A 19 9.23 2.39 -4.84
CA VAL A 19 9.24 2.74 -6.27
C VAL A 19 10.33 2.00 -7.01
N GLY A 20 10.00 1.51 -8.21
CA GLY A 20 10.98 0.98 -9.15
C GLY A 20 11.67 2.08 -9.94
N GLN A 21 12.79 1.75 -10.59
CA GLN A 21 13.53 2.66 -11.47
C GLN A 21 12.62 3.28 -12.56
N HIS A 22 11.65 2.53 -13.05
CA HIS A 22 10.73 2.94 -14.11
C HIS A 22 9.65 3.94 -13.64
N GLU A 23 9.40 4.03 -12.34
CA GLU A 23 8.41 4.93 -11.75
C GLU A 23 9.01 6.29 -11.37
N LEU A 24 10.32 6.36 -11.16
CA LEU A 24 10.99 7.60 -10.73
C LEU A 24 10.68 8.83 -11.60
N PRO A 25 10.58 8.74 -12.94
CA PRO A 25 10.23 9.88 -13.78
C PRO A 25 8.78 10.36 -13.60
N LEU A 26 7.90 9.57 -12.99
CA LEU A 26 6.47 9.85 -12.83
C LEU A 26 6.13 10.51 -11.49
N ILE A 27 7.07 10.55 -10.54
CA ILE A 27 6.82 10.98 -9.16
C ILE A 27 6.41 12.45 -9.09
N ASP A 28 7.07 13.34 -9.84
CA ASP A 28 6.76 14.78 -9.80
C ASP A 28 5.31 15.04 -10.23
N ASP A 29 4.86 14.39 -11.29
CA ASP A 29 3.48 14.48 -11.77
C ASP A 29 2.50 13.85 -10.76
N GLU A 30 2.86 12.73 -10.16
CA GLU A 30 2.05 12.07 -9.14
C GLU A 30 1.83 12.96 -7.92
N ILE A 31 2.88 13.63 -7.43
CA ILE A 31 2.81 14.56 -6.30
C ILE A 31 1.91 15.76 -6.63
N VAL A 32 2.03 16.32 -7.83
CA VAL A 32 1.15 17.41 -8.30
C VAL A 32 -0.31 16.94 -8.31
N GLN A 33 -0.58 15.73 -8.81
CA GLN A 33 -1.92 15.15 -8.85
C GLN A 33 -2.49 14.89 -7.45
N ILE A 34 -1.68 14.40 -6.51
CA ILE A 34 -2.11 14.27 -5.10
C ILE A 34 -2.55 15.62 -4.56
N GLY A 35 -1.72 16.67 -4.73
CA GLY A 35 -2.01 18.02 -4.25
C GLY A 35 -3.25 18.68 -4.88
N GLN A 36 -3.67 18.19 -6.07
CA GLN A 36 -4.93 18.64 -6.70
C GLN A 36 -6.18 17.94 -6.13
N MET A 37 -6.01 16.82 -5.41
CA MET A 37 -7.11 15.98 -4.90
C MET A 37 -7.30 16.09 -3.39
N THR A 38 -6.40 16.78 -2.67
CA THR A 38 -6.48 16.99 -1.23
C THR A 38 -5.91 18.34 -0.84
N ASP A 39 -6.55 19.00 0.12
CA ASP A 39 -6.04 20.24 0.72
C ASP A 39 -5.10 19.98 1.92
N ARG A 40 -4.90 18.70 2.28
CA ARG A 40 -4.02 18.32 3.40
C ARG A 40 -2.56 18.41 2.98
N PRO A 41 -1.71 19.15 3.72
CA PRO A 41 -0.28 19.13 3.47
C PRO A 41 0.31 17.74 3.75
N PHE A 42 1.21 17.31 2.90
CA PHE A 42 1.89 16.03 3.02
C PHE A 42 3.38 16.13 2.71
N ARG A 43 4.14 15.19 3.23
CA ARG A 43 5.50 14.86 2.84
C ARG A 43 5.45 13.51 2.13
N TYR A 44 6.23 13.36 1.07
CA TYR A 44 6.26 12.12 0.28
C TYR A 44 7.67 11.54 0.30
N LEU A 45 7.77 10.26 0.63
CA LEU A 45 9.00 9.48 0.67
C LEU A 45 8.94 8.41 -0.43
N ALA A 46 9.69 8.62 -1.52
CA ALA A 46 9.92 7.60 -2.54
C ALA A 46 11.09 6.71 -2.10
N VAL A 47 10.82 5.46 -1.82
CA VAL A 47 11.80 4.45 -1.39
C VAL A 47 12.16 3.57 -2.57
N GLN A 48 13.32 3.83 -3.19
CA GLN A 48 13.73 3.09 -4.37
C GLN A 48 14.11 1.64 -4.03
N VAL A 49 13.44 0.67 -4.66
CA VAL A 49 13.77 -0.75 -4.59
C VAL A 49 14.76 -1.14 -5.69
N GLU A 50 15.61 -2.11 -5.42
CA GLU A 50 16.64 -2.57 -6.35
C GLU A 50 16.10 -3.64 -7.30
N ASN A 51 15.36 -4.60 -6.75
CA ASN A 51 14.74 -5.67 -7.51
C ASN A 51 13.24 -5.70 -7.19
N TRP A 52 12.42 -5.40 -8.20
CA TRP A 52 10.98 -5.25 -8.06
C TRP A 52 10.29 -6.53 -7.57
N ASN A 53 10.61 -7.67 -8.21
CA ASN A 53 9.98 -8.94 -7.88
C ASN A 53 10.47 -9.51 -6.55
N ARG A 54 11.75 -9.34 -6.22
CA ARG A 54 12.31 -9.84 -4.97
C ARG A 54 11.86 -8.98 -3.77
N ASP A 55 12.09 -7.65 -3.88
CA ASP A 55 12.02 -6.77 -2.70
C ASP A 55 10.59 -6.49 -2.24
N LEU A 56 9.60 -6.59 -3.16
CA LEU A 56 8.20 -6.32 -2.87
C LEU A 56 7.37 -7.57 -2.57
N SER A 57 7.96 -8.76 -2.72
CA SER A 57 7.24 -10.02 -2.54
C SER A 57 7.38 -10.56 -1.12
N PRO A 58 6.25 -10.95 -0.48
CA PRO A 58 6.25 -11.42 0.91
C PRO A 58 6.85 -12.82 1.09
N TRP A 59 6.85 -13.65 0.04
CA TRP A 59 7.42 -15.00 0.00
C TRP A 59 7.72 -15.41 -1.43
N PRO A 60 8.57 -16.45 -1.64
CA PRO A 60 8.89 -16.93 -2.97
C PRO A 60 7.65 -17.47 -3.69
N ALA A 61 7.51 -17.14 -4.96
CA ALA A 61 6.46 -17.65 -5.82
C ALA A 61 6.97 -17.75 -7.27
N PRO A 62 6.45 -18.70 -8.08
CA PRO A 62 6.81 -18.78 -9.48
C PRO A 62 6.45 -17.52 -10.27
N ALA A 63 7.22 -17.24 -11.31
CA ALA A 63 6.95 -16.17 -12.26
C ALA A 63 5.53 -16.28 -12.84
N VAL A 64 4.80 -15.18 -12.86
CA VAL A 64 3.46 -15.09 -13.47
C VAL A 64 3.52 -14.30 -14.78
N PHE A 65 4.51 -13.44 -14.91
CA PHE A 65 4.88 -12.71 -16.14
C PHE A 65 6.40 -12.61 -16.22
N GLY A 66 6.94 -12.54 -17.44
CA GLY A 66 8.39 -12.64 -17.64
C GLY A 66 8.95 -13.99 -17.17
N ASP A 67 10.25 -14.03 -16.93
CA ASP A 67 11.00 -15.26 -16.59
C ASP A 67 11.60 -15.22 -15.17
N GLU A 68 11.38 -14.13 -14.40
CA GLU A 68 11.93 -13.94 -13.07
C GLU A 68 10.90 -14.32 -12.00
N ASP A 69 11.26 -15.28 -11.16
CA ASP A 69 10.46 -15.67 -10.00
C ASP A 69 10.37 -14.51 -8.96
N PHE A 70 9.33 -14.56 -8.15
CA PHE A 70 9.18 -13.67 -7.01
C PHE A 70 10.05 -14.13 -5.84
N GLY A 71 10.60 -13.17 -5.09
CA GLY A 71 11.43 -13.45 -3.93
C GLY A 71 10.67 -13.37 -2.60
N ASP A 72 11.41 -13.04 -1.52
CA ASP A 72 10.94 -12.93 -0.15
C ASP A 72 11.47 -11.67 0.57
N GLY A 73 11.81 -10.65 -0.22
CA GLY A 73 12.50 -9.45 0.28
C GLY A 73 11.60 -8.45 1.02
N ALA A 74 10.28 -8.65 1.05
CA ALA A 74 9.36 -7.68 1.63
C ALA A 74 9.63 -7.40 3.12
N GLU A 75 9.97 -8.42 3.91
CA GLU A 75 10.33 -8.22 5.33
C GLU A 75 11.55 -7.33 5.49
N ALA A 76 12.62 -7.61 4.74
CA ALA A 76 13.85 -6.82 4.78
C ALA A 76 13.64 -5.38 4.27
N LEU A 77 12.72 -5.17 3.33
CA LEU A 77 12.34 -3.83 2.88
C LEU A 77 11.54 -3.10 3.94
N LEU A 78 10.56 -3.76 4.57
CA LEU A 78 9.76 -3.17 5.65
C LEU A 78 10.65 -2.77 6.83
N GLU A 79 11.60 -3.62 7.26
CA GLU A 79 12.59 -3.30 8.30
C GLU A 79 13.42 -2.03 7.99
N LYS A 80 13.69 -1.75 6.71
CA LYS A 80 14.38 -0.54 6.27
C LYS A 80 13.46 0.69 6.21
N ILE A 81 12.16 0.50 6.00
CA ILE A 81 11.15 1.56 5.95
C ILE A 81 10.75 2.01 7.37
N LEU A 82 10.58 1.10 8.30
CA LEU A 82 10.11 1.41 9.65
C LEU A 82 10.89 2.52 10.37
N PRO A 83 12.23 2.59 10.31
CA PRO A 83 12.99 3.69 10.88
C PRO A 83 12.66 5.07 10.29
N LEU A 84 12.18 5.13 9.05
CA LEU A 84 11.73 6.37 8.41
C LEU A 84 10.36 6.83 8.95
N CYS A 85 9.66 5.95 9.64
CA CYS A 85 8.32 6.13 10.19
C CYS A 85 8.34 6.27 11.73
N ALA A 86 9.41 6.79 12.31
CA ALA A 86 9.63 6.79 13.76
C ALA A 86 9.09 8.04 14.50
N GLU A 87 8.70 9.09 13.79
CA GLU A 87 8.17 10.32 14.39
C GLU A 87 6.76 10.06 14.95
N GLN A 88 6.55 10.25 16.27
CA GLN A 88 5.32 9.86 16.97
C GLN A 88 4.09 10.73 16.66
N ASP A 89 4.30 11.95 16.22
CA ASP A 89 3.26 12.92 15.90
C ASP A 89 2.85 12.92 14.42
N LYS A 90 3.32 11.94 13.66
CA LYS A 90 3.05 11.77 12.23
C LYS A 90 2.07 10.63 11.96
N ASP A 91 1.34 10.79 10.87
CA ASP A 91 0.47 9.77 10.31
C ASP A 91 1.11 9.23 9.02
N TYR A 92 1.49 7.97 9.00
CA TYR A 92 2.13 7.34 7.86
C TYR A 92 1.12 6.57 7.01
N ILE A 93 1.14 6.80 5.70
CA ILE A 93 0.34 6.06 4.73
C ILE A 93 1.31 5.33 3.81
N ILE A 94 1.25 4.00 3.80
CA ILE A 94 2.00 3.18 2.86
C ILE A 94 1.19 2.98 1.59
N GLY A 95 1.81 3.07 0.42
CA GLY A 95 1.08 2.90 -0.83
C GLY A 95 1.96 2.55 -2.01
N GLY A 96 1.32 2.33 -3.16
CA GLY A 96 2.00 2.06 -4.41
C GLY A 96 1.12 1.38 -5.44
N TYR A 97 1.73 1.11 -6.60
CA TYR A 97 1.11 0.49 -7.74
C TYR A 97 1.50 -0.99 -7.87
N SER A 98 0.59 -1.83 -8.35
CA SER A 98 0.89 -3.22 -8.71
C SER A 98 1.48 -4.02 -7.53
N LEU A 99 2.71 -4.50 -7.64
CA LEU A 99 3.40 -5.25 -6.59
C LEU A 99 3.73 -4.35 -5.37
N ALA A 100 3.98 -3.05 -5.57
CA ALA A 100 4.10 -2.10 -4.47
C ALA A 100 2.76 -1.88 -3.74
N GLY A 101 1.62 -1.95 -4.45
CA GLY A 101 0.30 -1.97 -3.84
C GLY A 101 0.03 -3.24 -3.03
N LEU A 102 0.52 -4.41 -3.48
CA LEU A 102 0.51 -5.65 -2.71
C LEU A 102 1.36 -5.51 -1.44
N PHE A 103 2.59 -4.98 -1.58
CA PHE A 103 3.49 -4.71 -0.45
C PHE A 103 2.85 -3.78 0.59
N ALA A 104 2.14 -2.75 0.15
CA ALA A 104 1.44 -1.83 1.05
C ALA A 104 0.38 -2.57 1.90
N LEU A 105 -0.44 -3.42 1.29
CA LEU A 105 -1.41 -4.24 2.01
C LEU A 105 -0.75 -5.27 2.92
N TRP A 106 0.33 -5.90 2.47
CA TRP A 106 1.10 -6.83 3.27
C TRP A 106 1.73 -6.15 4.49
N SER A 107 2.31 -4.97 4.31
CA SER A 107 2.88 -4.16 5.40
C SER A 107 1.81 -3.77 6.43
N ALA A 108 0.59 -3.45 5.97
CA ALA A 108 -0.55 -3.17 6.84
C ALA A 108 -1.04 -4.38 7.63
N CYS A 109 -0.66 -5.62 7.23
CA CYS A 109 -0.89 -6.83 8.05
C CYS A 109 0.26 -7.10 9.04
N ARG A 110 1.40 -6.41 8.93
CA ARG A 110 2.62 -6.70 9.72
C ARG A 110 2.86 -5.71 10.84
N THR A 111 2.34 -4.50 10.74
CA THR A 111 2.62 -3.43 11.70
C THR A 111 1.47 -2.42 11.75
N ASP A 112 1.26 -1.85 12.92
CA ASP A 112 0.32 -0.77 13.22
C ASP A 112 0.88 0.64 12.97
N VAL A 113 2.09 0.75 12.44
CA VAL A 113 2.76 2.02 12.14
C VAL A 113 1.98 2.82 11.09
N PHE A 114 1.39 2.14 10.12
CA PHE A 114 0.68 2.79 9.04
C PHE A 114 -0.78 3.07 9.42
N SER A 115 -1.20 4.32 9.30
CA SER A 115 -2.59 4.74 9.53
C SER A 115 -3.52 4.32 8.38
N GLY A 116 -2.95 4.06 7.19
CA GLY A 116 -3.69 3.60 6.03
C GLY A 116 -2.82 2.99 4.93
N ALA A 117 -3.47 2.25 4.03
CA ALA A 117 -2.86 1.64 2.86
C ALA A 117 -3.51 2.13 1.56
N ALA A 118 -2.69 2.69 0.67
CA ALA A 118 -3.08 3.22 -0.63
C ALA A 118 -2.65 2.24 -1.74
N ALA A 119 -3.46 1.21 -2.01
CA ALA A 119 -3.13 0.13 -2.93
C ALA A 119 -3.79 0.34 -4.30
N ALA A 120 -3.05 0.94 -5.24
CA ALA A 120 -3.50 1.15 -6.60
C ALA A 120 -3.19 -0.06 -7.48
N SER A 121 -4.20 -0.64 -8.10
CA SER A 121 -4.10 -1.85 -8.95
C SER A 121 -3.21 -2.95 -8.35
N PRO A 122 -3.37 -3.30 -7.04
CA PRO A 122 -2.47 -4.23 -6.37
C PRO A 122 -2.49 -5.62 -7.00
N SER A 123 -1.36 -6.29 -6.98
CA SER A 123 -1.17 -7.65 -7.51
C SER A 123 -1.86 -8.71 -6.62
N LEU A 124 -3.16 -8.57 -6.36
CA LEU A 124 -3.93 -9.43 -5.46
C LEU A 124 -4.07 -10.89 -5.93
N TRP A 125 -3.69 -11.17 -7.18
CA TRP A 125 -3.52 -12.51 -7.73
C TRP A 125 -2.29 -13.26 -7.16
N PHE A 126 -1.43 -12.58 -6.38
CA PHE A 126 -0.22 -13.17 -5.81
C PHE A 126 -0.58 -14.39 -4.95
N LEU A 127 0.17 -15.48 -5.16
CA LEU A 127 -0.11 -16.80 -4.60
C LEU A 127 -0.27 -16.75 -3.07
N GLY A 128 -1.45 -17.13 -2.58
CA GLY A 128 -1.75 -17.24 -1.14
C GLY A 128 -2.05 -15.92 -0.43
N PHE A 129 -1.89 -14.76 -1.09
CA PHE A 129 -1.98 -13.46 -0.41
C PHE A 129 -3.35 -13.17 0.21
N SER A 130 -4.45 -13.47 -0.50
CA SER A 130 -5.80 -13.24 0.04
C SER A 130 -6.08 -14.09 1.29
N ALA A 131 -5.56 -15.31 1.36
CA ALA A 131 -5.67 -16.17 2.54
C ALA A 131 -4.84 -15.61 3.70
N TYR A 132 -3.60 -15.22 3.44
CA TYR A 132 -2.70 -14.59 4.40
C TYR A 132 -3.32 -13.34 5.04
N MET A 133 -3.86 -12.43 4.21
CA MET A 133 -4.47 -11.19 4.70
C MET A 133 -5.67 -11.48 5.62
N LYS A 134 -6.49 -12.49 5.29
CA LYS A 134 -7.63 -12.90 6.14
C LYS A 134 -7.19 -13.53 7.46
N GLU A 135 -6.10 -14.29 7.45
CA GLU A 135 -5.55 -14.94 8.65
C GLU A 135 -4.92 -13.91 9.60
N LYS A 136 -4.12 -12.98 9.06
CA LYS A 136 -3.37 -12.01 9.87
C LYS A 136 -4.21 -10.81 10.30
N GLY A 137 -5.20 -10.41 9.51
CA GLY A 137 -5.91 -9.16 9.70
C GLY A 137 -5.12 -7.96 9.16
N LEU A 138 -5.73 -6.79 9.26
CA LEU A 138 -5.11 -5.50 8.95
C LEU A 138 -4.96 -4.70 10.24
N GLU A 139 -3.81 -4.09 10.43
CA GLU A 139 -3.51 -3.22 11.57
C GLU A 139 -3.83 -1.74 11.27
N CYS A 140 -4.20 -1.41 10.02
CA CYS A 140 -4.64 -0.07 9.63
C CYS A 140 -6.17 0.01 9.47
N GLU A 141 -6.72 1.21 9.68
CA GLU A 141 -8.18 1.43 9.67
C GLU A 141 -8.71 1.92 8.32
N THR A 142 -7.84 2.39 7.41
CA THR A 142 -8.26 3.00 6.14
C THR A 142 -7.50 2.39 4.96
N VAL A 143 -8.23 1.85 3.99
CA VAL A 143 -7.64 1.17 2.83
C VAL A 143 -8.32 1.60 1.54
N TYR A 144 -7.51 2.02 0.57
CA TYR A 144 -7.98 2.21 -0.79
C TYR A 144 -7.52 1.06 -1.68
N LEU A 145 -8.45 0.50 -2.42
CA LEU A 145 -8.18 -0.42 -3.52
C LEU A 145 -8.66 0.17 -4.84
N SER A 146 -7.94 -0.09 -5.91
CA SER A 146 -8.47 0.14 -7.26
C SER A 146 -8.01 -0.93 -8.23
N LEU A 147 -8.72 -1.02 -9.36
CA LEU A 147 -8.34 -1.79 -10.53
C LEU A 147 -8.75 -1.07 -11.82
N GLY A 148 -8.10 -1.38 -12.92
CA GLY A 148 -8.60 -1.05 -14.24
C GLY A 148 -9.70 -2.02 -14.68
N MET A 149 -10.78 -1.53 -15.29
CA MET A 149 -11.93 -2.33 -15.77
C MET A 149 -11.54 -3.45 -16.76
N ARG A 150 -10.31 -3.42 -17.30
CA ARG A 150 -9.81 -4.41 -18.25
C ARG A 150 -8.70 -5.29 -17.69
N GLU A 151 -8.30 -5.15 -16.43
CA GLU A 151 -7.22 -5.94 -15.84
C GLU A 151 -7.60 -7.42 -15.73
N GLU A 152 -8.81 -7.73 -15.31
CA GLU A 152 -9.32 -9.10 -15.25
C GLU A 152 -9.60 -9.73 -16.65
N LYS A 153 -9.47 -8.95 -17.73
CA LYS A 153 -9.65 -9.41 -19.12
C LYS A 153 -8.35 -9.87 -19.79
N THR A 154 -7.26 -9.98 -19.03
CA THR A 154 -6.00 -10.52 -19.52
C THR A 154 -6.11 -12.00 -19.92
N ARG A 155 -5.22 -12.46 -20.82
CA ARG A 155 -5.12 -13.87 -21.23
C ARG A 155 -4.38 -14.73 -20.18
N ASN A 156 -3.58 -14.11 -19.34
CA ASN A 156 -2.85 -14.83 -18.29
C ASN A 156 -3.84 -15.37 -17.25
N PRO A 157 -3.88 -16.70 -17.02
CA PRO A 157 -4.89 -17.34 -16.17
C PRO A 157 -4.77 -16.96 -14.69
N VAL A 158 -3.58 -16.61 -14.21
CA VAL A 158 -3.34 -16.17 -12.83
C VAL A 158 -3.74 -14.71 -12.69
N MET A 159 -3.21 -13.83 -13.54
CA MET A 159 -3.49 -12.39 -13.44
C MET A 159 -4.97 -12.04 -13.65
N ARG A 160 -5.70 -12.83 -14.46
CA ARG A 160 -7.14 -12.60 -14.67
C ARG A 160 -8.00 -12.73 -13.41
N THR A 161 -7.49 -13.41 -12.37
CA THR A 161 -8.19 -13.56 -11.08
C THR A 161 -8.19 -12.28 -10.24
N VAL A 162 -7.43 -11.25 -10.64
CA VAL A 162 -7.25 -10.02 -9.86
C VAL A 162 -8.57 -9.34 -9.50
N GLY A 163 -9.55 -9.35 -10.42
CA GLY A 163 -10.86 -8.75 -10.18
C GLY A 163 -11.62 -9.44 -9.05
N ASP A 164 -11.67 -10.78 -9.07
CA ASP A 164 -12.32 -11.56 -8.04
C ASP A 164 -11.57 -11.45 -6.70
N CYS A 165 -10.23 -11.50 -6.72
CA CYS A 165 -9.42 -11.28 -5.52
C CYS A 165 -9.73 -9.91 -4.89
N ALA A 166 -9.80 -8.84 -5.69
CA ALA A 166 -10.08 -7.50 -5.20
C ALA A 166 -11.49 -7.39 -4.59
N ARG A 167 -12.50 -7.97 -5.23
CA ARG A 167 -13.88 -8.00 -4.70
C ARG A 167 -13.94 -8.76 -3.36
N HIS A 168 -13.30 -9.92 -3.28
CA HIS A 168 -13.25 -10.72 -2.05
C HIS A 168 -12.49 -10.01 -0.92
N CYS A 169 -11.35 -9.38 -1.21
CA CYS A 169 -10.62 -8.58 -0.23
C CYS A 169 -11.46 -7.40 0.26
N TYR A 170 -12.10 -6.68 -0.65
CA TYR A 170 -12.97 -5.54 -0.32
C TYR A 170 -14.13 -5.95 0.59
N VAL A 171 -14.88 -7.02 0.24
CA VAL A 171 -16.00 -7.52 1.04
C VAL A 171 -15.51 -7.90 2.43
N TRP A 172 -14.43 -8.67 2.52
CA TRP A 172 -13.85 -9.07 3.78
C TRP A 172 -13.43 -7.87 4.65
N MET A 173 -12.76 -6.86 4.08
CA MET A 173 -12.38 -5.65 4.81
C MET A 173 -13.59 -4.89 5.36
N LYS A 174 -14.68 -4.80 4.57
CA LYS A 174 -15.94 -4.20 5.03
C LYS A 174 -16.54 -4.96 6.22
N GLU A 175 -16.52 -6.30 6.19
CA GLU A 175 -16.98 -7.16 7.29
C GLU A 175 -16.13 -6.99 8.56
N GLN A 176 -14.83 -6.67 8.41
CA GLN A 176 -13.93 -6.36 9.54
C GLN A 176 -14.07 -4.90 10.04
N GLY A 177 -14.95 -4.10 9.46
CA GLY A 177 -15.14 -2.70 9.85
C GLY A 177 -14.08 -1.73 9.34
N VAL A 178 -13.22 -2.16 8.40
CA VAL A 178 -12.21 -1.29 7.78
C VAL A 178 -12.89 -0.23 6.94
N ASN A 179 -12.49 1.02 7.09
CA ASN A 179 -12.90 2.11 6.20
C ASN A 179 -12.21 1.92 4.84
N CYS A 180 -12.88 1.28 3.88
CA CYS A 180 -12.27 0.96 2.60
C CYS A 180 -13.18 1.24 1.41
N THR A 181 -12.53 1.40 0.25
CA THR A 181 -13.17 1.51 -1.07
C THR A 181 -12.51 0.60 -2.09
N LEU A 182 -13.25 0.28 -3.16
CA LEU A 182 -12.72 -0.38 -4.36
C LEU A 182 -13.17 0.42 -5.58
N GLU A 183 -12.23 1.17 -6.17
CA GLU A 183 -12.50 1.99 -7.36
C GLU A 183 -12.13 1.24 -8.65
N TRP A 184 -13.01 1.31 -9.66
CA TRP A 184 -12.77 0.79 -10.99
C TRP A 184 -12.41 1.91 -11.96
N ASN A 185 -11.14 1.94 -12.39
CA ASN A 185 -10.62 2.94 -13.32
C ASN A 185 -10.77 2.50 -14.79
N PRO A 186 -10.91 3.42 -15.74
CA PRO A 186 -10.89 3.07 -17.16
C PRO A 186 -9.56 2.45 -17.59
N GLY A 187 -9.59 1.44 -18.47
CA GLY A 187 -8.41 0.86 -19.10
C GLY A 187 -7.87 -0.41 -18.44
N ASN A 188 -6.67 -0.80 -18.84
CA ASN A 188 -5.94 -1.96 -18.35
C ASN A 188 -4.92 -1.57 -17.26
N HIS A 189 -4.08 -2.52 -16.86
CA HIS A 189 -3.05 -2.35 -15.83
C HIS A 189 -2.03 -1.25 -16.14
N PHE A 190 -1.78 -0.94 -17.40
CA PHE A 190 -0.74 0.00 -17.80
C PHE A 190 -1.27 1.43 -18.07
N LYS A 191 -2.57 1.66 -17.86
CA LYS A 191 -3.16 2.98 -18.08
C LYS A 191 -3.06 3.85 -16.83
N GLU A 192 -2.33 4.95 -16.94
CA GLU A 192 -2.24 6.02 -15.95
C GLU A 192 -1.87 5.55 -14.53
N PRO A 193 -0.77 4.76 -14.34
CA PRO A 193 -0.41 4.22 -13.03
C PRO A 193 -0.19 5.33 -11.99
N GLY A 194 0.55 6.40 -12.31
CA GLY A 194 0.77 7.53 -11.39
C GLY A 194 -0.52 8.21 -10.96
N LEU A 195 -1.46 8.47 -11.90
CA LEU A 195 -2.77 9.05 -11.55
C LEU A 195 -3.57 8.14 -10.60
N ARG A 196 -3.52 6.83 -10.80
CA ARG A 196 -4.22 5.89 -9.93
C ARG A 196 -3.59 5.81 -8.54
N THR A 197 -2.25 5.90 -8.46
CA THR A 197 -1.54 5.96 -7.18
C THR A 197 -1.83 7.29 -6.47
N ALA A 198 -1.83 8.40 -7.19
CA ALA A 198 -2.22 9.70 -6.64
C ALA A 198 -3.63 9.70 -6.06
N LYS A 199 -4.60 9.12 -6.78
CA LYS A 199 -5.97 8.94 -6.28
C LYS A 199 -6.01 8.11 -5.00
N ALA A 200 -5.22 7.02 -4.94
CA ALA A 200 -5.18 6.15 -3.78
C ALA A 200 -4.68 6.88 -2.54
N PHE A 201 -3.57 7.61 -2.64
CA PHE A 201 -3.05 8.40 -1.53
C PHE A 201 -4.01 9.52 -1.12
N ALA A 202 -4.51 10.29 -2.08
CA ALA A 202 -5.44 11.39 -1.79
C ALA A 202 -6.72 10.88 -1.11
N TRP A 203 -7.27 9.74 -1.57
CA TRP A 203 -8.44 9.15 -0.95
C TRP A 203 -8.16 8.73 0.49
N VAL A 204 -7.06 8.01 0.76
CA VAL A 204 -6.70 7.60 2.13
C VAL A 204 -6.51 8.84 3.02
N MET A 205 -5.79 9.87 2.55
CA MET A 205 -5.61 11.12 3.29
C MET A 205 -6.94 11.77 3.66
N ASN A 206 -7.90 11.81 2.74
CA ASN A 206 -9.19 12.46 2.94
C ASN A 206 -10.17 11.67 3.82
N HIS A 207 -9.94 10.34 3.98
CA HIS A 207 -10.85 9.45 4.70
C HIS A 207 -10.26 8.82 5.96
N MET A 208 -8.96 9.02 6.24
CA MET A 208 -8.37 8.59 7.50
C MET A 208 -8.93 9.44 8.65
N TRP A 209 -9.24 8.78 9.77
CA TRP A 209 -9.67 9.46 10.98
C TRP A 209 -8.51 10.27 11.56
N GLU A 210 -8.76 11.53 11.92
CA GLU A 210 -7.80 12.26 12.73
C GLU A 210 -7.75 11.61 14.11
N LYS A 211 -6.62 10.96 14.44
CA LYS A 211 -6.40 10.47 15.81
C LYS A 211 -6.38 11.69 16.72
N PRO A 212 -7.25 11.78 17.77
CA PRO A 212 -7.14 12.84 18.73
C PRO A 212 -5.73 12.82 19.34
N ALA A 213 -5.15 13.98 19.58
CA ALA A 213 -3.77 14.16 20.06
C ALA A 213 -3.40 13.36 21.34
N HIS A 214 -4.36 12.74 22.02
CA HIS A 214 -4.20 11.93 23.23
C HIS A 214 -4.33 10.42 23.03
N ALA A 215 -4.40 9.90 21.80
CA ALA A 215 -4.54 8.45 21.55
C ALA A 215 -3.24 7.65 21.76
N ALA A 216 -2.09 8.32 21.94
CA ALA A 216 -0.80 7.67 22.20
C ALA A 216 -0.76 6.91 23.55
N GLU A 217 -1.60 7.25 24.53
CA GLU A 217 -1.58 6.59 25.84
C GLU A 217 -2.25 5.21 25.88
N LYS A 218 -3.13 4.88 24.91
CA LYS A 218 -3.85 3.59 24.90
C LYS A 218 -3.07 2.42 24.28
N ARG A 219 -1.98 2.68 23.54
CA ARG A 219 -1.15 1.61 22.93
C ARG A 219 -0.36 0.80 23.95
N ASN A 220 -0.05 1.37 25.12
CA ASN A 220 0.72 0.70 26.17
C ASN A 220 -0.12 -0.25 27.08
N MET A 221 -1.43 -0.33 26.91
CA MET A 221 -2.32 -1.11 27.78
C MET A 221 -2.83 -2.44 27.19
N LYS A 222 -2.39 -2.84 25.98
CA LYS A 222 -2.79 -4.11 25.36
C LYS A 222 -1.62 -5.07 25.18
N LYS A 223 -0.89 -5.40 26.23
CA LYS A 223 -0.18 -6.68 26.32
C LYS A 223 -0.82 -7.48 27.45
N PRO A 224 -1.59 -8.55 27.19
CA PRO A 224 -1.86 -9.53 28.23
C PRO A 224 -0.54 -10.25 28.49
N GLU A 225 -0.09 -10.19 29.73
CA GLU A 225 0.94 -11.09 30.25
C GLU A 225 0.43 -12.53 30.10
N ASN A 226 1.09 -13.30 29.26
CA ASN A 226 0.92 -14.74 29.27
C ASN A 226 1.56 -15.28 30.54
N PHE A 227 0.73 -15.59 31.51
CA PHE A 227 1.09 -16.48 32.61
C PHE A 227 0.82 -17.94 32.20
N CYS A 228 1.88 -18.75 32.31
CA CYS A 228 2.01 -20.22 32.30
C CYS A 228 1.61 -20.95 31.01
#